data_9d50fcb3e9eec0ce6cb081c3536acfb5
#
_entry.id   9d50fcb3e9eec0ce6cb081c3536acfb5
#
_cell.length_a   1.000
_cell.length_b   1.000
_cell.length_c   1.000
_cell.angle_alpha   90.00
_cell.angle_beta   90.00
_cell.angle_gamma   90.00
#
_symmetry.space_group_name_H-M   'P 1'
#
loop_
_entity.id
_entity.type
_entity.pdbx_description
1 polymer ?
#
loop_
_entity_poly.entity_id
_entity_poly.type
_entity_poly.pdbx_seq_one_letter_code
_entity_poly.pdbx_strand_id
1 'polypeptide(L)'
;MISKLLKEKIKKFLFKYTKLGAPDYTYNLDPLQLAEIINSLEKVKNLEGAICEIGVARGMTSRFICEYLKSVNNKPSFYCIDTFNSFVK
;
A
#
# COMPACT_ATOMS: atom_id res chain seq x y z
N MET A 1 4.26 18.01 -36.40
CA MET A 1 5.05 17.10 -35.53
C MET A 1 5.58 17.89 -34.35
N ILE A 2 5.28 17.46 -33.11
CA ILE A 2 5.75 18.13 -31.90
C ILE A 2 7.21 17.78 -31.67
N SER A 3 8.08 18.81 -31.49
CA SER A 3 9.50 18.57 -31.25
C SER A 3 9.71 17.83 -29.90
N LYS A 4 10.82 17.11 -29.84
CA LYS A 4 11.20 16.40 -28.59
C LYS A 4 11.35 17.38 -27.42
N LEU A 5 11.90 18.55 -27.67
CA LEU A 5 12.07 19.59 -26.66
C LEU A 5 10.72 20.06 -26.09
N LEU A 6 9.73 20.24 -26.96
CA LEU A 6 8.40 20.66 -26.56
C LEU A 6 7.72 19.58 -25.72
N LYS A 7 7.86 18.31 -26.11
CA LYS A 7 7.33 17.18 -25.31
C LYS A 7 7.94 17.15 -23.92
N GLU A 8 9.24 17.38 -23.79
CA GLU A 8 9.91 17.43 -22.49
C GLU A 8 9.40 18.57 -21.62
N LYS A 9 9.17 19.75 -22.20
CA LYS A 9 8.61 20.88 -21.48
C LYS A 9 7.18 20.60 -20.99
N ILE A 10 6.36 19.99 -21.83
CA ILE A 10 5.00 19.60 -21.47
C ILE A 10 5.02 18.60 -20.31
N LYS A 11 5.87 17.57 -20.37
CA LYS A 11 6.02 16.60 -19.27
C LYS A 11 6.38 17.29 -17.95
N LYS A 12 7.40 18.16 -17.97
CA LYS A 12 7.83 18.89 -16.79
C LYS A 12 6.70 19.73 -16.19
N PHE A 13 5.92 20.38 -17.04
CA PHE A 13 4.78 21.17 -16.61
C PHE A 13 3.72 20.28 -15.93
N LEU A 14 3.36 19.17 -16.55
CA LEU A 14 2.37 18.23 -16.01
C LEU A 14 2.82 17.64 -14.69
N PHE A 15 4.08 17.23 -14.56
CA PHE A 15 4.61 16.68 -13.31
C PHE A 15 4.64 17.72 -12.19
N LYS A 16 4.87 18.99 -12.51
CA LYS A 16 4.98 20.05 -11.52
C LYS A 16 3.63 20.55 -11.00
N TYR A 17 2.64 20.68 -11.89
CA TYR A 17 1.38 21.38 -11.58
C TYR A 17 0.14 20.49 -11.55
N THR A 18 0.27 19.20 -11.83
CA THR A 18 -0.86 18.26 -11.80
C THR A 18 -0.51 17.04 -10.98
N LYS A 19 -1.52 16.21 -10.72
CA LYS A 19 -1.31 14.94 -10.02
C LYS A 19 -0.76 13.83 -10.92
N LEU A 20 -0.54 14.11 -12.22
CA LEU A 20 -0.07 13.08 -13.15
C LEU A 20 1.33 12.57 -12.83
N GLY A 21 2.17 13.40 -12.18
CA GLY A 21 3.49 12.98 -11.75
C GLY A 21 3.54 12.42 -10.33
N ALA A 22 2.43 12.46 -9.60
CA ALA A 22 2.40 11.95 -8.24
C ALA A 22 2.28 10.42 -8.25
N PRO A 23 3.05 9.70 -7.41
CA PRO A 23 2.89 8.25 -7.31
C PRO A 23 1.49 7.90 -6.83
N ASP A 24 0.89 6.92 -7.49
CA ASP A 24 -0.40 6.37 -7.10
C ASP A 24 -0.18 4.97 -6.55
N TYR A 25 -0.19 4.83 -5.24
CA TYR A 25 0.06 3.56 -4.59
C TYR A 25 -1.28 2.88 -4.28
N THR A 26 -1.48 1.69 -4.83
CA THR A 26 -2.70 0.91 -4.71
C THR A 26 -3.14 0.70 -3.26
N TYR A 27 -2.18 0.57 -2.34
CA TYR A 27 -2.47 0.28 -0.93
C TYR A 27 -2.13 1.45 0.00
N ASN A 28 -1.97 2.66 -0.53
CA ASN A 28 -1.54 3.84 0.23
C ASN A 28 -0.18 3.69 0.93
N LEU A 29 0.63 2.75 0.47
CA LEU A 29 1.98 2.51 0.97
C LEU A 29 2.94 2.47 -0.21
N ASP A 30 4.16 2.94 -0.01
CA ASP A 30 5.17 2.84 -1.06
C ASP A 30 5.71 1.39 -1.16
N PRO A 31 6.40 1.04 -2.27
CA PRO A 31 6.89 -0.33 -2.46
C PRO A 31 7.84 -0.81 -1.37
N LEU A 32 8.63 0.06 -0.76
CA LEU A 32 9.54 -0.33 0.33
C LEU A 32 8.76 -0.73 1.57
N GLN A 33 7.70 0.01 1.89
CA GLN A 33 6.82 -0.32 3.02
C GLN A 33 6.12 -1.66 2.79
N LEU A 34 5.64 -1.91 1.58
CA LEU A 34 5.02 -3.18 1.22
C LEU A 34 6.02 -4.34 1.33
N ALA A 35 7.25 -4.14 0.87
CA ALA A 35 8.31 -5.15 0.98
C ALA A 35 8.64 -5.47 2.44
N GLU A 36 8.68 -4.48 3.31
CA GLU A 36 8.91 -4.68 4.74
C GLU A 36 7.80 -5.50 5.39
N ILE A 37 6.54 -5.26 5.02
CA ILE A 37 5.41 -6.04 5.50
C ILE A 37 5.57 -7.50 5.08
N ILE A 38 5.88 -7.76 3.81
CA ILE A 38 6.09 -9.11 3.28
C ILE A 38 7.23 -9.80 4.03
N ASN A 39 8.36 -9.12 4.20
CA ASN A 39 9.51 -9.69 4.91
C ASN A 39 9.16 -10.06 6.36
N SER A 40 8.39 -9.22 7.02
CA SER A 40 7.95 -9.48 8.40
C SER A 40 7.01 -10.68 8.46
N LEU A 41 6.08 -10.79 7.52
CA LEU A 41 5.17 -11.94 7.45
C LEU A 41 5.93 -13.23 7.16
N GLU A 42 6.93 -13.19 6.28
CA GLU A 42 7.77 -14.35 5.99
C GLU A 42 8.58 -14.81 7.19
N LYS A 43 9.07 -13.90 8.00
CA LYS A 43 9.83 -14.23 9.22
C LYS A 43 9.00 -14.98 10.26
N VAL A 44 7.69 -14.74 10.31
CA VAL A 44 6.81 -15.32 11.32
C VAL A 44 5.89 -16.41 10.78
N LYS A 45 6.03 -16.79 9.52
CA LYS A 45 5.08 -17.71 8.88
C LYS A 45 4.97 -19.10 9.54
N ASN A 46 6.03 -19.53 10.22
CA ASN A 46 6.06 -20.83 10.89
C ASN A 46 5.78 -20.74 12.40
N LEU A 47 5.48 -19.55 12.88
CA LEU A 47 5.14 -19.35 14.28
C LEU A 47 3.63 -19.51 14.47
N GLU A 48 3.23 -20.10 15.58
CA GLU A 48 1.82 -20.13 15.97
C GLU A 48 1.43 -18.75 16.49
N GLY A 49 0.23 -18.32 16.17
CA GLY A 49 -0.26 -17.04 16.61
C GLY A 49 -1.17 -16.40 15.59
N ALA A 50 -1.49 -15.15 15.85
CA ALA A 50 -2.36 -14.36 15.01
C ALA A 50 -1.64 -13.10 14.54
N ILE A 51 -2.13 -12.51 13.46
CA ILE A 51 -1.68 -11.22 12.97
C ILE A 51 -2.65 -10.17 13.46
N CYS A 52 -2.12 -9.07 13.97
CA CYS A 52 -2.93 -7.95 14.46
C CYS A 52 -2.45 -6.67 13.82
N GLU A 53 -3.37 -5.91 13.26
CA GLU A 53 -3.11 -4.58 12.72
C GLU A 53 -3.83 -3.53 13.57
N ILE A 54 -3.09 -2.54 14.03
CA ILE A 54 -3.61 -1.43 14.83
C ILE A 54 -3.56 -0.18 13.96
N GLY A 55 -4.70 0.55 13.90
CA GLY A 55 -4.79 1.74 13.05
C GLY A 55 -5.07 1.35 11.60
N VAL A 56 -6.25 0.77 11.37
CA VAL A 56 -6.61 0.17 10.08
C VAL A 56 -6.99 1.22 9.03
N ALA A 57 -7.52 2.36 9.46
CA ALA A 57 -7.99 3.42 8.58
C ALA A 57 -9.00 2.88 7.54
N ARG A 58 -8.68 2.96 6.25
CA ARG A 58 -9.55 2.48 5.17
C ARG A 58 -9.40 1.00 4.84
N GLY A 59 -8.54 0.30 5.56
CA GLY A 59 -8.32 -1.12 5.34
C GLY A 59 -7.43 -1.47 4.14
N MET A 60 -6.71 -0.51 3.57
CA MET A 60 -5.86 -0.77 2.41
C MET A 60 -4.67 -1.66 2.74
N THR A 61 -4.03 -1.43 3.88
CA THR A 61 -2.94 -2.29 4.37
C THR A 61 -3.46 -3.66 4.74
N SER A 62 -4.62 -3.72 5.41
CA SER A 62 -5.28 -4.99 5.74
C SER A 62 -5.56 -5.80 4.47
N ARG A 63 -6.05 -5.14 3.43
CA ARG A 63 -6.31 -5.77 2.13
C ARG A 63 -5.04 -6.35 1.54
N PHE A 64 -3.93 -5.60 1.57
CA PHE A 64 -2.65 -6.06 1.06
C PHE A 64 -2.18 -7.31 1.81
N ILE A 65 -2.24 -7.30 3.15
CA ILE A 65 -1.83 -8.43 3.97
C ILE A 65 -2.68 -9.66 3.66
N CYS A 66 -4.00 -9.49 3.58
CA CYS A 66 -4.91 -10.61 3.27
C CYS A 66 -4.66 -11.17 1.87
N GLU A 67 -4.45 -10.33 0.86
CA GLU A 67 -4.14 -10.76 -0.49
C GLU A 67 -2.81 -11.53 -0.54
N TYR A 68 -1.79 -11.04 0.18
CA TYR A 68 -0.51 -11.73 0.26
C TYR A 68 -0.64 -13.11 0.93
N LEU A 69 -1.30 -13.17 2.09
CA LEU A 69 -1.49 -14.41 2.82
C LEU A 69 -2.26 -15.44 1.97
N LYS A 70 -3.26 -14.98 1.23
CA LYS A 70 -4.01 -15.83 0.31
C LYS A 70 -3.09 -16.37 -0.80
N SER A 71 -2.22 -15.51 -1.34
CA SER A 71 -1.32 -15.90 -2.44
C SER A 71 -0.33 -17.00 -2.04
N VAL A 72 0.09 -17.02 -0.79
CA VAL A 72 1.02 -18.03 -0.25
C VAL A 72 0.29 -19.16 0.50
N ASN A 73 -1.03 -19.20 0.41
CA ASN A 73 -1.90 -20.20 1.04
C ASN A 73 -1.67 -20.33 2.54
N ASN A 74 -1.48 -19.21 3.21
CA ASN A 74 -1.35 -19.16 4.67
C ASN A 74 -2.58 -18.46 5.25
N LYS A 75 -3.20 -19.07 6.25
CA LYS A 75 -4.48 -18.59 6.81
C LYS A 75 -4.41 -18.41 8.33
N PRO A 76 -3.55 -17.53 8.85
CA PRO A 76 -3.57 -17.22 10.28
C PRO A 76 -4.83 -16.41 10.63
N SER A 77 -5.17 -16.36 11.92
CA SER A 77 -6.18 -15.43 12.38
C SER A 77 -5.66 -13.99 12.19
N PHE A 78 -6.51 -13.12 11.70
CA PHE A 78 -6.14 -11.74 11.42
C PHE A 78 -7.13 -10.80 12.12
N TYR A 79 -6.61 -9.93 12.96
CA TYR A 79 -7.41 -8.99 13.75
C TYR A 79 -7.07 -7.56 13.37
N CYS A 80 -8.11 -6.76 13.14
CA CYS A 80 -7.98 -5.34 12.85
C CYS A 80 -8.54 -4.54 14.03
N ILE A 81 -7.73 -3.65 14.57
CA ILE A 81 -8.10 -2.82 15.71
C ILE A 81 -8.01 -1.35 15.31
N ASP A 82 -9.14 -0.66 15.39
CA ASP A 82 -9.25 0.77 15.09
C ASP A 82 -10.50 1.33 15.74
N THR A 83 -10.57 2.63 15.84
CA THR A 83 -11.81 3.30 16.29
C THR A 83 -12.90 3.25 15.22
N PHE A 84 -12.50 3.10 13.96
CA PHE A 84 -13.38 3.06 12.78
C PHE A 84 -14.28 4.29 12.60
N ASN A 85 -13.91 5.42 13.23
CA ASN A 85 -14.63 6.68 13.12
C ASN A 85 -13.71 7.89 12.92
N SER A 86 -12.42 7.65 12.69
CA SER A 86 -11.38 8.68 12.65
C SER A 86 -11.58 9.71 11.56
N PHE A 87 -12.28 9.38 10.48
CA PHE A 87 -12.49 10.25 9.33
C PHE A 87 -13.88 10.85 9.29
N VAL A 88 -14.69 10.61 10.30
CA VAL A 88 -16.03 11.19 10.42
C VAL A 88 -15.89 12.46 11.25
N LYS A 89 -16.08 13.60 10.60
CA LYS A 89 -16.06 14.89 11.27
C LYS A 89 -17.41 15.55 11.19
#